data_b233c3771c29c16e8ac8251d753f8ad5
#
_entry.id   b233c3771c29c16e8ac8251d753f8ad5
#
_cell.length_a   1.000
_cell.length_b   1.000
_cell.length_c   1.000
_cell.angle_alpha   90.00
_cell.angle_beta   90.00
_cell.angle_gamma   90.00
#
_symmetry.space_group_name_H-M   'P 1'
#
loop_
_entity.id
_entity.type
_entity.pdbx_description
1 polymer ?
#
loop_
_entity_poly.entity_id
_entity_poly.type
_entity_poly.pdbx_seq_one_letter_code
_entity_poly.pdbx_strand_id
1 'polypeptide(L)'
;MRKSLTIIAVLISGLILGALACPPASAADAKTTTQVLGTVDVEQAFNGYEKKKQLEQELMSLYDQAKQKLELRQANKLLTTEEFTQLADLKVKPKPTDVETKKIEELANTSKQRDQELNSLQQKTTPTDAEKTRLNELTSQLAKTDAAIKEDESKYQDDLNKRRIELSGQIMQDVNTAVSAIAKEKGLSIVFNKSVGEPNLIIYSSLDITEDVLKKLNKK
;
A
#
# COMPACT_ATOMS: atom_id res chain seq x y z
N MET A 1 -43.11 23.94 37.11
CA MET A 1 -44.57 23.67 37.24
C MET A 1 -44.68 22.15 37.36
N ARG A 2 -44.76 21.58 38.57
CA ARG A 2 -45.95 21.19 39.33
C ARG A 2 -46.92 20.38 38.45
N LYS A 3 -47.20 19.15 38.68
CA LYS A 3 -47.96 18.38 39.73
C LYS A 3 -48.18 16.98 39.15
N SER A 4 -48.44 15.87 39.72
CA SER A 4 -48.78 15.31 41.02
C SER A 4 -49.04 13.82 40.82
N LEU A 5 -48.45 12.99 41.56
CA LEU A 5 -48.94 12.01 42.50
C LEU A 5 -50.40 11.54 42.34
N THR A 6 -50.63 10.23 42.18
CA THR A 6 -51.76 9.55 42.84
C THR A 6 -51.43 8.07 43.09
N ILE A 7 -51.41 7.70 44.35
CA ILE A 7 -51.33 6.36 44.95
C ILE A 7 -52.77 5.81 45.02
N ILE A 8 -52.97 4.55 44.63
CA ILE A 8 -54.12 3.78 45.12
C ILE A 8 -53.66 2.37 45.47
N ALA A 9 -53.68 2.09 46.76
CA ALA A 9 -53.52 0.77 47.32
C ALA A 9 -54.91 0.07 47.40
N VAL A 10 -54.99 -1.18 47.00
CA VAL A 10 -56.10 -2.06 47.39
C VAL A 10 -55.53 -3.43 47.77
N LEU A 11 -55.67 -3.71 49.04
CA LEU A 11 -55.48 -5.00 49.67
C LEU A 11 -56.67 -5.90 49.36
N ILE A 12 -56.47 -7.13 48.91
CA ILE A 12 -57.42 -8.25 49.20
C ILE A 12 -56.60 -9.52 49.36
N SER A 13 -56.74 -10.11 50.52
CA SER A 13 -56.24 -11.40 50.98
C SER A 13 -56.93 -12.55 50.25
N GLY A 14 -56.20 -13.56 49.83
CA GLY A 14 -56.76 -14.83 49.40
C GLY A 14 -55.72 -15.92 49.52
N LEU A 15 -55.80 -16.64 50.63
CA LEU A 15 -55.01 -17.82 50.98
C LEU A 15 -55.51 -19.02 50.16
N ILE A 16 -54.71 -19.48 49.14
CA ILE A 16 -54.94 -20.81 48.51
C ILE A 16 -53.62 -21.57 48.56
N LEU A 17 -53.54 -22.56 49.44
CA LEU A 17 -52.53 -23.60 49.43
C LEU A 17 -52.76 -24.50 48.20
N GLY A 18 -51.98 -24.24 47.17
CA GLY A 18 -51.80 -25.10 45.98
C GLY A 18 -50.40 -25.70 46.00
N ALA A 19 -50.28 -26.97 46.30
CA ALA A 19 -49.01 -27.69 46.12
C ALA A 19 -48.66 -27.76 44.66
N LEU A 20 -47.81 -26.81 44.16
CA LEU A 20 -47.20 -26.90 42.87
C LEU A 20 -46.05 -27.91 42.95
N ALA A 21 -46.33 -29.11 42.44
CA ALA A 21 -45.27 -30.03 42.06
C ALA A 21 -44.40 -29.36 40.97
N CYS A 22 -43.24 -28.83 41.34
CA CYS A 22 -42.21 -28.42 40.39
C CYS A 22 -41.78 -29.66 39.59
N PRO A 23 -41.94 -29.70 38.27
CA PRO A 23 -41.29 -30.76 37.49
C PRO A 23 -39.78 -30.62 37.70
N PRO A 24 -39.01 -31.72 37.78
CA PRO A 24 -37.57 -31.63 37.85
C PRO A 24 -37.10 -30.90 36.59
N ALA A 25 -36.41 -29.77 36.78
CA ALA A 25 -35.74 -29.11 35.69
C ALA A 25 -34.79 -30.12 35.06
N SER A 26 -35.19 -30.61 33.88
CA SER A 26 -34.31 -31.43 33.07
C SER A 26 -33.07 -30.58 32.84
N ALA A 27 -31.97 -30.94 33.47
CA ALA A 27 -30.67 -30.35 33.17
C ALA A 27 -30.43 -30.67 31.69
N ALA A 28 -30.74 -29.69 30.84
CA ALA A 28 -30.31 -29.75 29.45
C ALA A 28 -28.80 -29.94 29.53
N ASP A 29 -28.30 -31.06 29.04
CA ASP A 29 -26.88 -31.32 28.86
C ASP A 29 -26.32 -30.13 28.04
N ALA A 30 -25.83 -29.13 28.76
CA ALA A 30 -25.02 -28.10 28.17
C ALA A 30 -23.76 -28.85 27.71
N LYS A 31 -23.73 -29.25 26.43
CA LYS A 31 -22.50 -29.71 25.79
C LYS A 31 -21.50 -28.59 26.01
N THR A 32 -20.64 -28.77 27.00
CA THR A 32 -19.50 -27.91 27.26
C THR A 32 -18.59 -28.08 26.04
N THR A 33 -18.82 -27.25 25.03
CA THR A 33 -17.95 -27.20 23.87
C THR A 33 -16.64 -26.63 24.39
N THR A 34 -15.65 -27.49 24.62
CA THR A 34 -14.32 -27.06 25.01
C THR A 34 -13.79 -26.18 23.88
N GLN A 35 -13.71 -24.88 24.15
CA GLN A 35 -13.15 -23.94 23.17
C GLN A 35 -11.64 -24.18 23.08
N VAL A 36 -11.18 -24.58 21.91
CA VAL A 36 -9.75 -24.77 21.66
C VAL A 36 -9.21 -23.46 21.13
N LEU A 37 -8.27 -22.87 21.87
CA LEU A 37 -7.64 -21.59 21.55
C LEU A 37 -6.28 -21.83 20.90
N GLY A 38 -5.96 -21.09 19.86
CA GLY A 38 -4.66 -21.12 19.22
C GLY A 38 -4.04 -19.72 19.14
N THR A 39 -2.77 -19.67 18.78
CA THR A 39 -2.05 -18.43 18.51
C THR A 39 -1.35 -18.49 17.16
N VAL A 40 -1.12 -17.31 16.58
CA VAL A 40 -0.33 -17.13 15.35
C VAL A 40 0.49 -15.87 15.48
N ASP A 41 1.71 -15.91 14.98
CA ASP A 41 2.52 -14.72 14.75
C ASP A 41 2.26 -14.22 13.32
N VAL A 42 1.38 -13.24 13.19
CA VAL A 42 1.01 -12.68 11.88
C VAL A 42 2.17 -11.94 11.24
N GLU A 43 3.02 -11.29 12.03
CA GLU A 43 4.20 -10.60 11.53
C GLU A 43 5.24 -11.61 10.98
N GLN A 44 5.49 -12.68 11.70
CA GLN A 44 6.36 -13.77 11.22
C GLN A 44 5.78 -14.43 9.97
N ALA A 45 4.47 -14.68 9.92
CA ALA A 45 3.79 -15.24 8.76
C ALA A 45 3.89 -14.31 7.55
N PHE A 46 3.68 -13.01 7.74
CA PHE A 46 3.81 -11.98 6.71
C PHE A 46 5.26 -11.89 6.19
N ASN A 47 6.24 -11.87 7.08
CA ASN A 47 7.65 -11.72 6.72
C ASN A 47 8.23 -12.99 6.07
N GLY A 48 7.74 -14.16 6.46
CA GLY A 48 8.18 -15.46 5.92
C GLY A 48 7.45 -15.91 4.64
N TYR A 49 6.46 -15.17 4.16
CA TYR A 49 5.75 -15.50 2.95
C TYR A 49 6.58 -15.17 1.69
N GLU A 50 6.85 -16.18 0.85
CA GLU A 50 7.69 -16.00 -0.37
C GLU A 50 7.15 -14.93 -1.33
N LYS A 51 5.83 -14.76 -1.41
CA LYS A 51 5.20 -13.72 -2.23
C LYS A 51 5.67 -12.32 -1.83
N LYS A 52 6.01 -12.08 -0.55
CA LYS A 52 6.58 -10.79 -0.10
C LYS A 52 7.85 -10.41 -0.86
N LYS A 53 8.74 -11.37 -1.10
CA LYS A 53 9.98 -11.12 -1.86
C LYS A 53 9.70 -10.72 -3.30
N GLN A 54 8.71 -11.35 -3.93
CA GLN A 54 8.29 -10.98 -5.30
C GLN A 54 7.76 -9.55 -5.34
N LEU A 55 7.00 -9.16 -4.32
CA LEU A 55 6.45 -7.81 -4.20
C LEU A 55 7.52 -6.76 -3.94
N GLU A 56 8.51 -7.06 -3.10
CA GLU A 56 9.66 -6.18 -2.87
C GLU A 56 10.45 -5.96 -4.17
N GLN A 57 10.63 -7.01 -4.98
CA GLN A 57 11.28 -6.93 -6.28
C GLN A 57 10.45 -6.08 -7.27
N GLU A 58 9.13 -6.23 -7.28
CA GLU A 58 8.23 -5.42 -8.12
C GLU A 58 8.33 -3.94 -7.75
N LEU A 59 8.24 -3.61 -6.45
CA LEU A 59 8.37 -2.23 -5.97
C LEU A 59 9.73 -1.63 -6.30
N MET A 60 10.81 -2.40 -6.14
CA MET A 60 12.15 -1.98 -6.51
C MET A 60 12.26 -1.68 -8.01
N SER A 61 11.70 -2.56 -8.86
CA SER A 61 11.66 -2.34 -10.30
C SER A 61 10.90 -1.07 -10.68
N LEU A 62 9.75 -0.82 -10.05
CA LEU A 62 8.97 0.41 -10.28
C LEU A 62 9.73 1.66 -9.83
N TYR A 63 10.41 1.59 -8.69
CA TYR A 63 11.26 2.67 -8.20
C TYR A 63 12.40 2.99 -9.18
N ASP A 64 13.11 1.96 -9.65
CA ASP A 64 14.23 2.13 -10.58
C ASP A 64 13.77 2.71 -11.92
N GLN A 65 12.63 2.28 -12.44
CA GLN A 65 12.04 2.84 -13.66
C GLN A 65 11.67 4.33 -13.48
N ALA A 66 11.04 4.68 -12.37
CA ALA A 66 10.68 6.07 -12.05
C ALA A 66 11.94 6.94 -11.94
N LYS A 67 12.95 6.46 -11.22
CA LYS A 67 14.24 7.13 -11.04
C LYS A 67 14.93 7.36 -12.39
N GLN A 68 15.05 6.34 -13.23
CA GLN A 68 15.67 6.45 -14.56
C GLN A 68 14.95 7.48 -15.44
N LYS A 69 13.61 7.53 -15.39
CA LYS A 69 12.83 8.49 -16.16
C LYS A 69 13.04 9.92 -15.68
N LEU A 70 13.10 10.14 -14.36
CA LEU A 70 13.40 11.45 -13.77
C LEU A 70 14.82 11.90 -14.12
N GLU A 71 15.81 11.03 -13.98
CA GLU A 71 17.21 11.32 -14.35
C GLU A 71 17.33 11.67 -15.83
N LEU A 72 16.65 10.92 -16.70
CA LEU A 72 16.62 11.20 -18.13
C LEU A 72 16.03 12.59 -18.42
N ARG A 73 14.95 12.97 -17.71
CA ARG A 73 14.33 14.29 -17.87
C ARG A 73 15.21 15.41 -17.33
N GLN A 74 15.85 15.20 -16.18
CA GLN A 74 16.80 16.16 -15.61
C GLN A 74 18.01 16.39 -16.50
N ALA A 75 18.52 15.35 -17.17
CA ALA A 75 19.61 15.45 -18.12
C ALA A 75 19.20 16.15 -19.44
N ASN A 76 17.89 16.24 -19.74
CA ASN A 76 17.37 16.76 -21.01
C ASN A 76 16.27 17.81 -20.79
N LYS A 77 16.50 18.77 -19.87
CA LYS A 77 15.51 19.77 -19.43
C LYS A 77 14.97 20.67 -20.52
N LEU A 78 15.74 20.91 -21.56
CA LEU A 78 15.35 21.82 -22.65
C LEU A 78 14.70 21.13 -23.85
N LEU A 79 14.38 19.84 -23.74
CA LEU A 79 13.48 19.19 -24.69
C LEU A 79 12.02 19.61 -24.42
N THR A 80 11.25 19.76 -25.49
CA THR A 80 9.78 19.89 -25.35
C THR A 80 9.19 18.61 -24.76
N THR A 81 7.93 18.66 -24.35
CA THR A 81 7.24 17.48 -23.81
C THR A 81 7.20 16.35 -24.83
N GLU A 82 6.94 16.66 -26.10
CA GLU A 82 6.87 15.71 -27.21
C GLU A 82 8.24 15.09 -27.50
N GLU A 83 9.30 15.92 -27.58
CA GLU A 83 10.67 15.47 -27.78
C GLU A 83 11.13 14.57 -26.63
N PHE A 84 10.81 14.94 -25.38
CA PHE A 84 11.15 14.13 -24.21
C PHE A 84 10.39 12.80 -24.20
N THR A 85 9.10 12.81 -24.52
CA THR A 85 8.29 11.57 -24.61
C THR A 85 8.91 10.63 -25.64
N GLN A 86 9.25 11.14 -26.82
CA GLN A 86 9.93 10.36 -27.85
C GLN A 86 11.26 9.79 -27.38
N LEU A 87 12.08 10.58 -26.68
CA LEU A 87 13.34 10.13 -26.10
C LEU A 87 13.13 9.02 -25.05
N ALA A 88 12.17 9.22 -24.15
CA ALA A 88 11.85 8.25 -23.10
C ALA A 88 11.36 6.91 -23.69
N ASP A 89 10.45 6.95 -24.66
CA ASP A 89 9.93 5.76 -25.34
C ASP A 89 11.02 4.98 -26.07
N LEU A 90 11.98 5.67 -26.69
CA LEU A 90 13.10 5.03 -27.36
C LEU A 90 14.11 4.42 -26.37
N LYS A 91 14.34 5.06 -25.22
CA LYS A 91 15.28 4.60 -24.18
C LYS A 91 14.80 3.37 -23.44
N VAL A 92 13.48 3.15 -23.36
CA VAL A 92 12.90 1.96 -22.70
C VAL A 92 13.06 0.69 -23.56
N LYS A 93 13.30 0.83 -24.85
CA LYS A 93 13.46 -0.32 -25.76
C LYS A 93 14.72 -1.12 -25.45
N PRO A 94 14.62 -2.46 -25.21
CA PRO A 94 15.78 -3.28 -24.87
C PRO A 94 16.84 -3.37 -25.99
N LYS A 95 16.40 -3.20 -27.27
CA LYS A 95 17.26 -3.23 -28.47
C LYS A 95 16.75 -2.20 -29.49
N PRO A 96 17.14 -0.93 -29.35
CA PRO A 96 16.81 0.07 -30.37
C PRO A 96 17.51 -0.24 -31.67
N THR A 97 16.87 0.04 -32.80
CA THR A 97 17.44 -0.04 -34.13
C THR A 97 18.48 1.08 -34.32
N ASP A 98 19.31 0.98 -35.39
CA ASP A 98 20.28 2.03 -35.72
C ASP A 98 19.61 3.39 -35.95
N VAL A 99 18.42 3.42 -36.57
CA VAL A 99 17.64 4.64 -36.79
C VAL A 99 17.17 5.21 -35.43
N GLU A 100 16.68 4.38 -34.51
CA GLU A 100 16.25 4.78 -33.18
C GLU A 100 17.43 5.28 -32.34
N THR A 101 18.58 4.61 -32.44
CA THR A 101 19.81 5.04 -31.76
C THR A 101 20.24 6.42 -32.22
N LYS A 102 20.25 6.68 -33.55
CA LYS A 102 20.53 8.02 -34.11
C LYS A 102 19.52 9.06 -33.60
N LYS A 103 18.24 8.69 -33.48
CA LYS A 103 17.22 9.62 -32.98
C LYS A 103 17.41 9.95 -31.49
N ILE A 104 17.82 8.97 -30.67
CA ILE A 104 18.20 9.19 -29.27
C ILE A 104 19.35 10.21 -29.18
N GLU A 105 20.39 10.02 -29.99
CA GLU A 105 21.55 10.93 -30.01
C GLU A 105 21.16 12.35 -30.51
N GLU A 106 20.33 12.45 -31.53
CA GLU A 106 19.81 13.72 -32.05
C GLU A 106 19.05 14.49 -30.95
N LEU A 107 18.13 13.84 -30.25
CA LEU A 107 17.36 14.47 -29.18
C LEU A 107 18.26 14.93 -28.03
N ALA A 108 19.21 14.09 -27.58
CA ALA A 108 20.15 14.45 -26.54
C ALA A 108 21.05 15.65 -26.97
N ASN A 109 21.50 15.65 -28.20
CA ASN A 109 22.28 16.78 -28.75
C ASN A 109 21.43 18.06 -28.85
N THR A 110 20.16 17.95 -29.24
CA THR A 110 19.24 19.10 -29.29
C THR A 110 19.09 19.74 -27.90
N SER A 111 18.93 18.93 -26.84
CA SER A 111 18.86 19.43 -25.45
C SER A 111 20.17 20.16 -25.07
N LYS A 112 21.30 19.54 -25.34
CA LYS A 112 22.61 20.11 -25.04
C LYS A 112 22.87 21.42 -25.80
N GLN A 113 22.51 21.50 -27.08
CA GLN A 113 22.65 22.72 -27.87
C GLN A 113 21.78 23.85 -27.31
N ARG A 114 20.52 23.56 -26.91
CA ARG A 114 19.65 24.55 -26.30
C ARG A 114 20.17 25.02 -24.93
N ASP A 115 20.81 24.13 -24.16
CA ASP A 115 21.46 24.51 -22.90
C ASP A 115 22.64 25.45 -23.11
N GLN A 116 23.49 25.16 -24.09
CA GLN A 116 24.60 26.04 -24.51
C GLN A 116 24.09 27.39 -25.02
N GLU A 117 23.02 27.39 -25.84
CA GLU A 117 22.37 28.58 -26.34
C GLU A 117 21.83 29.45 -25.20
N LEU A 118 21.10 28.83 -24.25
CA LEU A 118 20.56 29.51 -23.05
C LEU A 118 21.68 30.19 -22.25
N ASN A 119 22.75 29.45 -21.94
CA ASN A 119 23.89 29.97 -21.21
C ASN A 119 24.56 31.13 -21.94
N SER A 120 24.73 31.03 -23.28
CA SER A 120 25.30 32.09 -24.11
C SER A 120 24.43 33.36 -24.11
N LEU A 121 23.11 33.21 -24.27
CA LEU A 121 22.16 34.32 -24.24
C LEU A 121 22.09 35.02 -22.90
N GLN A 122 22.18 34.26 -21.78
CA GLN A 122 22.20 34.81 -20.44
C GLN A 122 23.44 35.67 -20.14
N GLN A 123 24.57 35.34 -20.74
CA GLN A 123 25.84 36.08 -20.58
C GLN A 123 25.96 37.33 -21.47
N LYS A 124 25.05 37.51 -22.41
CA LYS A 124 25.13 38.58 -23.38
C LYS A 124 24.68 39.92 -22.82
N THR A 125 25.57 40.92 -22.83
CA THR A 125 25.31 42.24 -22.23
C THR A 125 24.29 43.07 -23.01
N THR A 126 24.28 42.93 -24.37
CA THR A 126 23.39 43.67 -25.25
C THR A 126 22.70 42.73 -26.24
N PRO A 127 21.71 41.95 -25.80
CA PRO A 127 20.97 41.06 -26.68
C PRO A 127 20.04 41.84 -27.60
N THR A 128 19.93 41.40 -28.85
CA THR A 128 18.92 41.87 -29.81
C THR A 128 17.51 41.44 -29.37
N ASP A 129 16.46 42.01 -29.95
CA ASP A 129 15.09 41.65 -29.60
C ASP A 129 14.75 40.20 -29.96
N ALA A 130 15.30 39.66 -31.05
CA ALA A 130 15.17 38.24 -31.37
C ALA A 130 15.84 37.34 -30.33
N GLU A 131 17.00 37.70 -29.82
CA GLU A 131 17.72 36.99 -28.78
C GLU A 131 17.00 37.05 -27.41
N LYS A 132 16.40 38.21 -27.08
CA LYS A 132 15.55 38.32 -25.90
C LYS A 132 14.33 37.40 -25.99
N THR A 133 13.67 37.35 -27.14
CA THR A 133 12.55 36.43 -27.38
C THR A 133 12.99 34.98 -27.20
N ARG A 134 14.13 34.63 -27.82
CA ARG A 134 14.68 33.27 -27.72
C ARG A 134 15.07 32.88 -26.27
N LEU A 135 15.69 33.80 -25.54
CA LEU A 135 16.00 33.63 -24.13
C LEU A 135 14.74 33.36 -23.28
N ASN A 136 13.67 34.12 -23.55
CA ASN A 136 12.39 33.93 -22.85
C ASN A 136 11.76 32.57 -23.17
N GLU A 137 11.82 32.11 -24.43
CA GLU A 137 11.34 30.79 -24.83
C GLU A 137 12.06 29.66 -24.07
N LEU A 138 13.41 29.68 -24.11
CA LEU A 138 14.22 28.66 -23.44
C LEU A 138 14.05 28.68 -21.93
N THR A 139 13.97 29.87 -21.32
CA THR A 139 13.70 30.00 -19.86
C THR A 139 12.31 29.50 -19.51
N SER A 140 11.29 29.79 -20.31
CA SER A 140 9.95 29.29 -20.14
C SER A 140 9.90 27.76 -20.25
N GLN A 141 10.62 27.20 -21.25
CA GLN A 141 10.73 25.74 -21.43
C GLN A 141 11.39 25.09 -20.21
N LEU A 142 12.49 25.64 -19.71
CA LEU A 142 13.17 25.16 -18.51
C LEU A 142 12.24 25.16 -17.29
N ALA A 143 11.54 26.28 -17.06
CA ALA A 143 10.60 26.40 -15.94
C ALA A 143 9.43 25.39 -16.03
N LYS A 144 8.88 25.16 -17.23
CA LYS A 144 7.86 24.12 -17.46
C LYS A 144 8.39 22.72 -17.16
N THR A 145 9.61 22.44 -17.57
CA THR A 145 10.23 21.12 -17.31
C THR A 145 10.53 20.93 -15.83
N ASP A 146 11.05 21.95 -15.13
CA ASP A 146 11.29 21.86 -13.69
C ASP A 146 9.97 21.65 -12.88
N ALA A 147 8.89 22.30 -13.31
CA ALA A 147 7.56 22.06 -12.72
C ALA A 147 7.07 20.62 -12.99
N ALA A 148 7.22 20.13 -14.22
CA ALA A 148 6.84 18.78 -14.59
C ALA A 148 7.68 17.70 -13.88
N ILE A 149 8.97 17.93 -13.63
CA ILE A 149 9.81 17.02 -12.84
C ILE A 149 9.26 16.89 -11.42
N LYS A 150 8.91 18.02 -10.76
CA LYS A 150 8.33 17.99 -9.40
C LYS A 150 6.98 17.29 -9.35
N GLU A 151 6.15 17.48 -10.37
CA GLU A 151 4.86 16.78 -10.50
C GLU A 151 5.06 15.28 -10.68
N ASP A 152 5.97 14.87 -11.57
CA ASP A 152 6.33 13.46 -11.80
C ASP A 152 6.91 12.83 -10.52
N GLU A 153 7.79 13.51 -9.78
CA GLU A 153 8.33 13.05 -8.50
C GLU A 153 7.21 12.77 -7.48
N SER A 154 6.30 13.73 -7.32
CA SER A 154 5.14 13.55 -6.42
C SER A 154 4.27 12.38 -6.84
N LYS A 155 3.95 12.29 -8.13
CA LYS A 155 3.12 11.22 -8.68
C LYS A 155 3.75 9.84 -8.49
N TYR A 156 5.06 9.70 -8.76
CA TYR A 156 5.74 8.41 -8.54
C TYR A 156 5.78 7.99 -7.07
N GLN A 157 5.97 8.94 -6.15
CA GLN A 157 5.87 8.67 -4.71
C GLN A 157 4.48 8.15 -4.33
N ASP A 158 3.44 8.79 -4.82
CA ASP A 158 2.05 8.39 -4.57
C ASP A 158 1.74 7.02 -5.16
N ASP A 159 2.17 6.77 -6.40
CA ASP A 159 1.93 5.49 -7.09
C ASP A 159 2.67 4.33 -6.39
N LEU A 160 3.93 4.53 -5.98
CA LEU A 160 4.69 3.56 -5.20
C LEU A 160 4.04 3.28 -3.84
N ASN A 161 3.56 4.33 -3.15
CA ASN A 161 2.88 4.17 -1.87
C ASN A 161 1.55 3.42 -2.02
N LYS A 162 0.73 3.76 -3.02
CA LYS A 162 -0.50 3.02 -3.33
C LYS A 162 -0.20 1.56 -3.62
N ARG A 163 0.79 1.29 -4.47
CA ARG A 163 1.16 -0.08 -4.83
C ARG A 163 1.62 -0.87 -3.60
N ARG A 164 2.43 -0.26 -2.73
CA ARG A 164 2.86 -0.88 -1.47
C ARG A 164 1.68 -1.25 -0.57
N ILE A 165 0.69 -0.34 -0.43
CA ILE A 165 -0.51 -0.58 0.39
C ILE A 165 -1.34 -1.74 -0.20
N GLU A 166 -1.58 -1.74 -1.51
CA GLU A 166 -2.32 -2.81 -2.20
C GLU A 166 -1.65 -4.17 -1.98
N LEU A 167 -0.35 -4.24 -2.20
CA LEU A 167 0.42 -5.47 -2.09
C LEU A 167 0.48 -5.98 -0.64
N SER A 168 0.68 -5.09 0.32
CA SER A 168 0.62 -5.45 1.75
C SER A 168 -0.77 -5.95 2.14
N GLY A 169 -1.82 -5.33 1.60
CA GLY A 169 -3.21 -5.78 1.81
C GLY A 169 -3.47 -7.18 1.25
N GLN A 170 -2.95 -7.48 0.05
CA GLN A 170 -3.06 -8.82 -0.56
C GLN A 170 -2.35 -9.88 0.27
N ILE A 171 -1.12 -9.61 0.73
CA ILE A 171 -0.39 -10.53 1.61
C ILE A 171 -1.18 -10.79 2.90
N MET A 172 -1.69 -9.74 3.53
CA MET A 172 -2.46 -9.87 4.77
C MET A 172 -3.74 -10.69 4.56
N GLN A 173 -4.41 -10.53 3.42
CA GLN A 173 -5.57 -11.34 3.06
C GLN A 173 -5.19 -12.82 2.87
N ASP A 174 -4.07 -13.11 2.19
CA ASP A 174 -3.55 -14.47 2.03
C ASP A 174 -3.24 -15.10 3.39
N VAL A 175 -2.56 -14.35 4.28
CA VAL A 175 -2.26 -14.79 5.67
C VAL A 175 -3.54 -15.11 6.43
N ASN A 176 -4.52 -14.21 6.43
CA ASN A 176 -5.81 -14.42 7.12
C ASN A 176 -6.56 -15.64 6.58
N THR A 177 -6.50 -15.87 5.27
CA THR A 177 -7.08 -17.04 4.62
C THR A 177 -6.39 -18.32 5.08
N ALA A 178 -5.06 -18.32 5.12
CA ALA A 178 -4.28 -19.47 5.58
C ALA A 178 -4.52 -19.76 7.07
N VAL A 179 -4.54 -18.72 7.93
CA VAL A 179 -4.87 -18.84 9.36
C VAL A 179 -6.26 -19.48 9.55
N SER A 180 -7.26 -18.96 8.82
CA SER A 180 -8.63 -19.47 8.90
C SER A 180 -8.74 -20.96 8.48
N ALA A 181 -7.99 -21.33 7.45
CA ALA A 181 -7.96 -22.71 6.97
C ALA A 181 -7.30 -23.64 7.99
N ILE A 182 -6.12 -23.29 8.53
CA ILE A 182 -5.41 -24.07 9.57
C ILE A 182 -6.24 -24.14 10.85
N ALA A 183 -6.89 -23.05 11.25
CA ALA A 183 -7.78 -23.04 12.43
C ALA A 183 -8.91 -24.06 12.29
N LYS A 184 -9.55 -24.11 11.11
CA LYS A 184 -10.61 -25.11 10.82
C LYS A 184 -10.05 -26.53 10.81
N GLU A 185 -8.90 -26.77 10.18
CA GLU A 185 -8.25 -28.09 10.14
C GLU A 185 -7.91 -28.61 11.55
N LYS A 186 -7.54 -27.71 12.47
CA LYS A 186 -7.18 -28.05 13.86
C LYS A 186 -8.33 -27.93 14.86
N GLY A 187 -9.55 -27.57 14.42
CA GLY A 187 -10.70 -27.43 15.31
C GLY A 187 -10.60 -26.28 16.29
N LEU A 188 -9.85 -25.21 15.95
CA LEU A 188 -9.69 -24.05 16.80
C LEU A 188 -10.94 -23.18 16.76
N SER A 189 -11.42 -22.75 17.92
CA SER A 189 -12.55 -21.82 18.05
C SER A 189 -12.12 -20.37 17.88
N ILE A 190 -10.93 -20.03 18.36
CA ILE A 190 -10.34 -18.68 18.31
C ILE A 190 -8.84 -18.80 18.09
N VAL A 191 -8.29 -17.91 17.29
CA VAL A 191 -6.84 -17.74 17.09
C VAL A 191 -6.47 -16.31 17.45
N PHE A 192 -5.54 -16.15 18.39
CA PHE A 192 -5.01 -14.86 18.79
C PHE A 192 -3.73 -14.53 18.01
N ASN A 193 -3.62 -13.28 17.59
CA ASN A 193 -2.36 -12.79 17.06
C ASN A 193 -1.42 -12.44 18.21
N LYS A 194 -0.27 -13.13 18.30
CA LYS A 194 0.73 -12.87 19.35
C LYS A 194 1.70 -11.74 19.04
N SER A 195 1.73 -11.25 17.80
CA SER A 195 2.62 -10.14 17.37
C SER A 195 2.01 -8.75 17.59
N VAL A 196 0.78 -8.65 18.16
CA VAL A 196 0.11 -7.36 18.39
C VAL A 196 0.20 -6.96 19.84
N GLY A 197 0.77 -5.79 20.08
CA GLY A 197 0.78 -5.11 21.37
C GLY A 197 2.10 -5.24 22.14
N GLU A 198 2.55 -4.13 22.70
CA GLU A 198 3.60 -4.12 23.73
C GLU A 198 2.99 -3.70 25.07
N PRO A 199 3.23 -4.49 26.15
CA PRO A 199 3.94 -5.76 26.19
C PRO A 199 3.11 -6.91 25.58
N ASN A 200 3.78 -7.92 25.00
CA ASN A 200 3.14 -9.14 24.49
C ASN A 200 2.19 -9.75 25.51
N LEU A 201 0.89 -9.71 25.24
CA LEU A 201 -0.16 -10.25 26.13
C LEU A 201 -0.11 -11.78 26.21
N ILE A 202 0.47 -12.46 25.22
CA ILE A 202 0.56 -13.90 25.12
C ILE A 202 2.03 -14.30 25.30
N ILE A 203 2.37 -14.72 26.51
CA ILE A 203 3.73 -15.15 26.86
C ILE A 203 3.96 -16.63 26.47
N TYR A 204 2.93 -17.45 26.52
CA TYR A 204 2.98 -18.88 26.21
C TYR A 204 1.69 -19.35 25.52
N SER A 205 1.84 -20.18 24.51
CA SER A 205 0.74 -20.93 23.89
C SER A 205 1.25 -22.31 23.52
N SER A 206 0.54 -23.36 23.97
CA SER A 206 0.83 -24.73 23.54
C SER A 206 0.36 -25.03 22.12
N LEU A 207 -0.43 -24.17 21.53
CA LEU A 207 -1.04 -24.33 20.21
C LEU A 207 -0.74 -23.11 19.32
N ASP A 208 0.51 -23.01 18.92
CA ASP A 208 0.98 -22.02 17.95
C ASP A 208 0.90 -22.60 16.53
N ILE A 209 0.18 -21.92 15.65
CA ILE A 209 -0.02 -22.39 14.26
C ILE A 209 0.81 -21.64 13.24
N THR A 210 1.76 -20.79 13.65
CA THR A 210 2.56 -19.93 12.76
C THR A 210 3.28 -20.73 11.67
N GLU A 211 3.96 -21.83 12.06
CA GLU A 211 4.68 -22.67 11.10
C GLU A 211 3.76 -23.40 10.12
N ASP A 212 2.56 -23.83 10.57
CA ASP A 212 1.59 -24.46 9.69
C ASP A 212 1.01 -23.48 8.68
N VAL A 213 0.78 -22.23 9.13
CA VAL A 213 0.37 -21.12 8.26
C VAL A 213 1.44 -20.83 7.21
N LEU A 214 2.71 -20.71 7.63
CA LEU A 214 3.84 -20.50 6.70
C LEU A 214 3.98 -21.62 5.69
N LYS A 215 3.89 -22.87 6.12
CA LYS A 215 3.90 -24.03 5.22
C LYS A 215 2.75 -23.98 4.22
N LYS A 216 1.57 -23.54 4.65
CA LYS A 216 0.40 -23.42 3.77
C LYS A 216 0.54 -22.29 2.76
N LEU A 217 1.08 -21.15 3.18
CA LEU A 217 1.33 -19.99 2.32
C LEU A 217 2.39 -20.27 1.25
N ASN A 218 3.45 -21.02 1.61
CA ASN A 218 4.59 -21.30 0.74
C ASN A 218 4.47 -22.64 -0.03
N LYS A 219 3.35 -23.37 0.11
CA LYS A 219 3.07 -24.51 -0.76
C LYS A 219 2.79 -24.02 -2.18
N LYS A 220 3.64 -24.47 -3.10
CA LYS A 220 3.41 -24.34 -4.55
C LYS A 220 2.35 -25.32 -5.03
#